data_b349e89ee0c00c73ad541dc78c458879
#
_entry.id   b349e89ee0c00c73ad541dc78c458879
#
_cell.length_a   1.000
_cell.length_b   1.000
_cell.length_c   1.000
_cell.angle_alpha   90.00
_cell.angle_beta   90.00
_cell.angle_gamma   90.00
#
_symmetry.space_group_name_H-M   'P 1'
#
loop_
_entity.id
_entity.type
_entity.pdbx_description
1 polymer ?
#
loop_
_entity_poly.entity_id
_entity_poly.type
_entity_poly.pdbx_seq_one_letter_code
_entity_poly.pdbx_strand_id
1 'polypeptide(L)'
;MSILRLVFILIFLLLIIAFSIPIQIFCNIIGFKLKRIYPLYFYQMIKIVTGININFNTTRLNKKNMGVLYIANHVSWFDIICLGTLLNARFIAKKEVSQMGIFGFLAMLSNTFFIDNENKNKIVEYNYLIQKKLKAGENFIIFPEGTTSDGNGIKNFKSSMLECAFDNNNEINIQPISICYSKLN
;
A
#
# COMPACT_ATOMS: atom_id res chain seq x y z
N MET A 1 -28.24 -2.03 3.51
CA MET A 1 -27.86 -0.72 2.95
C MET A 1 -28.86 -0.35 1.86
N SER A 2 -29.43 0.87 1.84
CA SER A 2 -30.41 1.26 0.80
C SER A 2 -29.74 1.39 -0.56
N ILE A 3 -30.42 1.02 -1.64
CA ILE A 3 -29.95 1.17 -3.03
C ILE A 3 -29.49 2.62 -3.30
N LEU A 4 -30.26 3.59 -2.81
CA LEU A 4 -29.95 5.01 -2.93
C LEU A 4 -28.56 5.34 -2.36
N ARG A 5 -28.24 4.83 -1.15
CA ARG A 5 -26.93 5.02 -0.52
C ARG A 5 -25.79 4.41 -1.36
N LEU A 6 -26.02 3.25 -1.95
CA LEU A 6 -25.04 2.57 -2.82
C LEU A 6 -24.76 3.40 -4.07
N VAL A 7 -25.81 3.93 -4.71
CA VAL A 7 -25.69 4.82 -5.88
C VAL A 7 -24.92 6.09 -5.53
N PHE A 8 -25.20 6.72 -4.40
CA PHE A 8 -24.45 7.89 -3.93
C PHE A 8 -22.96 7.56 -3.74
N ILE A 9 -22.64 6.46 -3.06
CA ILE A 9 -21.25 6.04 -2.86
C ILE A 9 -20.54 5.85 -4.21
N LEU A 10 -21.17 5.16 -5.16
CA LEU A 10 -20.60 4.93 -6.49
C LEU A 10 -20.36 6.23 -7.26
N ILE A 11 -21.32 7.15 -7.26
CA ILE A 11 -21.16 8.47 -7.92
C ILE A 11 -19.97 9.23 -7.30
N PHE A 12 -19.91 9.32 -5.97
CA PHE A 12 -18.83 10.03 -5.30
C PHE A 12 -17.47 9.36 -5.51
N LEU A 13 -17.39 8.03 -5.55
CA LEU A 13 -16.16 7.33 -5.88
C LEU A 13 -15.69 7.63 -7.32
N LEU A 14 -16.60 7.65 -8.28
CA LEU A 14 -16.29 8.02 -9.65
C LEU A 14 -15.78 9.47 -9.75
N LEU A 15 -16.41 10.40 -9.05
CA LEU A 15 -15.97 11.78 -8.99
C LEU A 15 -14.58 11.91 -8.36
N ILE A 16 -14.34 11.24 -7.22
CA ILE A 16 -13.03 11.23 -6.57
C ILE A 16 -11.97 10.71 -7.54
N ILE A 17 -12.21 9.62 -8.23
CA ILE A 17 -11.26 9.06 -9.21
C ILE A 17 -11.03 10.05 -10.36
N ALA A 18 -12.09 10.61 -10.93
CA ALA A 18 -12.01 11.54 -12.06
C ALA A 18 -11.19 12.79 -11.75
N PHE A 19 -11.38 13.39 -10.56
CA PHE A 19 -10.61 14.55 -10.13
C PHE A 19 -9.22 14.21 -9.61
N SER A 20 -9.06 13.04 -8.97
CA SER A 20 -7.77 12.65 -8.40
C SER A 20 -6.74 12.27 -9.45
N ILE A 21 -7.15 11.69 -10.58
CA ILE A 21 -6.21 11.30 -11.65
C ILE A 21 -5.41 12.50 -12.16
N PRO A 22 -6.01 13.61 -12.66
CA PRO A 22 -5.24 14.74 -13.16
C PRO A 22 -4.38 15.39 -12.07
N ILE A 23 -4.89 15.48 -10.84
CA ILE A 23 -4.13 16.04 -9.71
C ILE A 23 -2.91 15.19 -9.41
N GLN A 24 -3.05 13.86 -9.36
CA GLN A 24 -1.92 12.96 -9.10
C GLN A 24 -0.89 12.99 -10.24
N ILE A 25 -1.33 13.07 -11.50
CA ILE A 25 -0.43 13.23 -12.64
C ILE A 25 0.37 14.53 -12.47
N PHE A 26 -0.30 15.61 -12.14
CA PHE A 26 0.34 16.90 -11.87
C PHE A 26 1.36 16.82 -10.71
N CYS A 27 0.99 16.18 -9.61
CA CYS A 27 1.89 15.94 -8.48
C CYS A 27 3.11 15.09 -8.86
N ASN A 28 2.92 14.10 -9.73
CA ASN A 28 4.01 13.25 -10.23
C ASN A 28 5.02 14.02 -11.09
N ILE A 29 4.56 15.05 -11.82
CA ILE A 29 5.40 15.92 -12.65
C ILE A 29 6.16 16.94 -11.80
N ILE A 30 5.47 17.60 -10.85
CA ILE A 30 6.04 18.73 -10.09
C ILE A 30 7.07 18.29 -9.06
N GLY A 31 6.92 17.13 -8.41
CA GLY A 31 7.97 16.73 -7.51
C GLY A 31 7.68 15.69 -6.44
N PHE A 32 8.79 15.26 -5.88
CA PHE A 32 8.93 14.09 -5.04
C PHE A 32 8.09 14.10 -3.75
N LYS A 33 7.89 15.26 -3.11
CA LYS A 33 7.08 15.34 -1.88
C LYS A 33 5.59 15.22 -2.17
N LEU A 34 5.08 15.94 -3.16
CA LEU A 34 3.65 15.98 -3.49
C LEU A 34 3.14 14.63 -4.00
N LYS A 35 3.90 13.97 -4.86
CA LYS A 35 3.53 12.64 -5.39
C LYS A 35 3.40 11.55 -4.32
N ARG A 36 4.05 11.73 -3.15
CA ARG A 36 3.96 10.80 -2.03
C ARG A 36 2.82 11.10 -1.07
N ILE A 37 2.50 12.38 -0.91
CA ILE A 37 1.50 12.82 0.08
C ILE A 37 0.09 12.72 -0.52
N TYR A 38 -0.08 13.00 -1.81
CA TYR A 38 -1.39 13.02 -2.43
C TYR A 38 -2.14 11.67 -2.36
N PRO A 39 -1.51 10.50 -2.56
CA PRO A 39 -2.21 9.22 -2.39
C PRO A 39 -2.85 9.04 -1.01
N LEU A 40 -2.25 9.59 0.06
CA LEU A 40 -2.83 9.56 1.39
C LEU A 40 -4.19 10.28 1.44
N TYR A 41 -4.28 11.48 0.84
CA TYR A 41 -5.54 12.22 0.75
C TYR A 41 -6.58 11.48 -0.11
N PHE A 42 -6.16 10.88 -1.21
CA PHE A 42 -7.02 10.05 -2.05
C PHE A 42 -7.64 8.89 -1.25
N TYR A 43 -6.85 8.13 -0.51
CA TYR A 43 -7.37 7.06 0.34
C TYR A 43 -8.27 7.58 1.45
N GLN A 44 -7.96 8.73 2.06
CA GLN A 44 -8.80 9.34 3.07
C GLN A 44 -10.18 9.76 2.50
N MET A 45 -10.24 10.31 1.31
CA MET A 45 -11.51 10.62 0.64
C MET A 45 -12.35 9.36 0.39
N ILE A 46 -11.72 8.28 -0.08
CA ILE A 46 -12.41 6.98 -0.25
C ILE A 46 -12.96 6.49 1.09
N LYS A 47 -12.15 6.53 2.15
CA LYS A 47 -12.57 6.14 3.50
C LYS A 47 -13.81 6.90 3.96
N ILE A 48 -13.84 8.22 3.77
CA ILE A 48 -14.97 9.09 4.17
C ILE A 48 -16.23 8.70 3.40
N VAL A 49 -16.15 8.57 2.07
CA VAL A 49 -17.29 8.26 1.21
C VAL A 49 -17.84 6.85 1.47
N THR A 50 -16.96 5.88 1.68
CA THR A 50 -17.37 4.50 1.97
C THR A 50 -17.87 4.30 3.39
N GLY A 51 -17.50 5.22 4.31
CA GLY A 51 -17.86 5.11 5.72
C GLY A 51 -17.08 4.01 6.46
N ILE A 52 -15.90 3.61 5.94
CA ILE A 52 -15.04 2.61 6.59
C ILE A 52 -14.52 3.18 7.91
N ASN A 53 -14.76 2.48 9.00
CA ASN A 53 -14.21 2.82 10.31
C ASN A 53 -12.94 2.00 10.57
N ILE A 54 -11.84 2.68 10.86
CA ILE A 54 -10.54 2.06 11.09
C ILE A 54 -10.12 2.34 12.52
N ASN A 55 -10.03 1.30 13.33
CA ASN A 55 -9.41 1.36 14.65
C ASN A 55 -7.93 0.98 14.51
N PHE A 56 -7.05 1.92 14.74
CA PHE A 56 -5.62 1.71 14.59
C PHE A 56 -4.93 1.90 15.94
N ASN A 57 -4.34 0.83 16.44
CA ASN A 57 -3.52 0.84 17.65
C ASN A 57 -2.07 0.53 17.28
N THR A 58 -1.16 1.44 17.54
CA THR A 58 0.25 1.25 17.21
C THR A 58 1.17 1.92 18.21
N THR A 59 2.23 1.24 18.54
CA THR A 59 3.46 1.82 19.08
C THR A 59 4.40 2.06 17.91
N ARG A 60 4.46 3.31 17.41
CA ARG A 60 5.35 3.65 16.29
C ARG A 60 6.81 3.44 16.69
N LEU A 61 7.48 2.55 15.95
CA LEU A 61 8.94 2.48 16.00
C LEU A 61 9.50 3.69 15.23
N ASN A 62 9.92 4.71 15.98
CA ASN A 62 10.50 5.92 15.41
C ASN A 62 12.03 5.86 15.55
N LYS A 63 12.71 5.13 14.68
CA LYS A 63 14.15 5.36 14.49
C LYS A 63 14.32 6.55 13.56
N LYS A 64 14.92 7.62 14.07
CA LYS A 64 15.12 8.87 13.33
C LYS A 64 15.84 8.62 11.99
N ASN A 65 15.34 9.25 10.93
CA ASN A 65 15.94 9.39 9.59
C ASN A 65 15.94 8.19 8.65
N MET A 66 15.27 7.08 8.99
CA MET A 66 15.17 5.91 8.10
C MET A 66 13.72 5.58 7.79
N GLY A 67 13.48 5.03 6.62
CA GLY A 67 12.17 4.52 6.25
C GLY A 67 11.80 3.25 7.01
N VAL A 68 10.52 2.93 7.01
CA VAL A 68 9.94 1.76 7.66
C VAL A 68 9.41 0.81 6.60
N LEU A 69 9.75 -0.46 6.71
CA LEU A 69 9.10 -1.55 5.99
C LEU A 69 7.95 -2.09 6.84
N TYR A 70 6.73 -1.79 6.44
CA TYR A 70 5.52 -2.35 7.05
C TYR A 70 5.22 -3.69 6.43
N ILE A 71 5.09 -4.73 7.26
CA ILE A 71 4.78 -6.10 6.84
C ILE A 71 3.39 -6.42 7.36
N ALA A 72 2.43 -6.66 6.47
CA ALA A 72 1.03 -6.89 6.83
C ALA A 72 0.51 -8.21 6.26
N ASN A 73 -0.43 -8.86 6.96
CA ASN A 73 -1.27 -9.89 6.36
C ASN A 73 -2.24 -9.28 5.34
N HIS A 74 -2.72 -10.10 4.40
CA HIS A 74 -3.56 -9.62 3.29
C HIS A 74 -4.88 -10.39 3.23
N VAL A 75 -5.96 -9.70 3.63
CA VAL A 75 -7.31 -10.29 3.67
C VAL A 75 -8.14 -9.84 2.48
N SER A 76 -8.06 -8.55 2.13
CA SER A 76 -8.94 -7.95 1.14
C SER A 76 -8.28 -6.79 0.41
N TRP A 77 -8.82 -6.41 -0.75
CA TRP A 77 -8.48 -5.17 -1.43
C TRP A 77 -8.67 -3.91 -0.55
N PHE A 78 -9.56 -3.99 0.43
CA PHE A 78 -9.75 -2.92 1.41
C PHE A 78 -8.53 -2.67 2.28
N ASP A 79 -7.61 -3.62 2.42
CA ASP A 79 -6.36 -3.44 3.17
C ASP A 79 -5.54 -2.29 2.59
N ILE A 80 -5.55 -2.15 1.26
CA ILE A 80 -4.85 -1.07 0.54
C ILE A 80 -5.43 0.29 0.95
N ILE A 81 -6.76 0.39 1.01
CA ILE A 81 -7.44 1.63 1.42
C ILE A 81 -7.14 1.90 2.90
N CYS A 82 -7.30 0.90 3.77
CA CYS A 82 -7.06 1.04 5.21
C CYS A 82 -5.63 1.49 5.51
N LEU A 83 -4.64 0.79 5.00
CA LEU A 83 -3.23 1.13 5.22
C LEU A 83 -2.83 2.43 4.52
N GLY A 84 -3.36 2.67 3.32
CA GLY A 84 -3.11 3.90 2.57
C GLY A 84 -3.65 5.15 3.25
N THR A 85 -4.71 5.04 4.09
CA THR A 85 -5.21 6.17 4.89
C THR A 85 -4.35 6.46 6.12
N LEU A 86 -3.64 5.47 6.63
CA LEU A 86 -2.91 5.54 7.91
C LEU A 86 -1.43 5.81 7.72
N LEU A 87 -0.87 5.32 6.61
CA LEU A 87 0.58 5.27 6.40
C LEU A 87 0.97 6.04 5.13
N ASN A 88 1.86 6.99 5.28
CA ASN A 88 2.53 7.60 4.13
C ASN A 88 3.64 6.66 3.65
N ALA A 89 3.25 5.62 2.91
CA ALA A 89 4.13 4.56 2.44
C ALA A 89 3.73 4.09 1.04
N ARG A 90 4.68 3.54 0.30
CA ARG A 90 4.47 2.96 -1.03
C ARG A 90 4.16 1.47 -0.89
N PHE A 91 3.16 1.00 -1.60
CA PHE A 91 2.91 -0.44 -1.69
C PHE A 91 3.95 -1.12 -2.57
N ILE A 92 4.35 -2.33 -2.17
CA ILE A 92 5.09 -3.26 -3.02
C ILE A 92 4.06 -4.27 -3.55
N ALA A 93 3.96 -4.37 -4.86
CA ALA A 93 3.02 -5.27 -5.52
C ALA A 93 3.71 -6.06 -6.64
N LYS A 94 3.10 -7.17 -7.04
CA LYS A 94 3.54 -7.94 -8.20
C LYS A 94 3.32 -7.15 -9.49
N LYS A 95 4.16 -7.38 -10.49
CA LYS A 95 4.08 -6.74 -11.80
C LYS A 95 2.72 -6.94 -12.49
N GLU A 96 2.10 -8.12 -12.32
CA GLU A 96 0.79 -8.46 -12.89
C GLU A 96 -0.31 -7.49 -12.43
N VAL A 97 -0.18 -6.95 -11.20
CA VAL A 97 -1.12 -5.93 -10.70
C VAL A 97 -1.14 -4.68 -11.58
N SER A 98 0.00 -4.30 -12.17
CA SER A 98 0.05 -3.15 -13.08
C SER A 98 -0.80 -3.33 -14.35
N GLN A 99 -1.12 -4.56 -14.71
CA GLN A 99 -1.90 -4.93 -15.90
C GLN A 99 -3.40 -5.08 -15.60
N MET A 100 -3.84 -4.85 -14.37
CA MET A 100 -5.24 -5.03 -13.93
C MET A 100 -6.13 -3.81 -14.27
N GLY A 101 -6.08 -3.33 -15.50
CA GLY A 101 -6.93 -2.24 -15.98
C GLY A 101 -6.86 -0.99 -15.12
N ILE A 102 -8.02 -0.48 -14.67
CA ILE A 102 -8.09 0.75 -13.86
C ILE A 102 -7.37 0.61 -12.50
N PHE A 103 -7.39 -0.56 -11.88
CA PHE A 103 -6.71 -0.79 -10.61
C PHE A 103 -5.17 -0.73 -10.76
N GLY A 104 -4.64 -1.32 -11.84
CA GLY A 104 -3.22 -1.23 -12.18
C GLY A 104 -2.80 0.21 -12.47
N PHE A 105 -3.64 0.95 -13.19
CA PHE A 105 -3.40 2.36 -13.47
C PHE A 105 -3.39 3.22 -12.19
N LEU A 106 -4.35 3.04 -11.29
CA LEU A 106 -4.39 3.75 -9.99
C LEU A 106 -3.18 3.37 -9.10
N ALA A 107 -2.78 2.10 -9.11
CA ALA A 107 -1.58 1.65 -8.40
C ALA A 107 -0.30 2.32 -8.95
N MET A 108 -0.17 2.44 -10.27
CA MET A 108 0.94 3.18 -10.91
C MET A 108 0.94 4.66 -10.51
N LEU A 109 -0.21 5.31 -10.57
CA LEU A 109 -0.35 6.72 -10.15
C LEU A 109 0.02 6.92 -8.68
N SER A 110 -0.32 5.97 -7.80
CA SER A 110 0.02 5.98 -6.38
C SER A 110 1.48 5.62 -6.10
N ASN A 111 2.33 5.55 -7.13
CA ASN A 111 3.74 5.22 -7.04
C ASN A 111 4.02 3.84 -6.40
N THR A 112 3.14 2.86 -6.60
CA THR A 112 3.36 1.47 -6.19
C THR A 112 4.67 0.96 -6.80
N PHE A 113 5.45 0.24 -6.01
CA PHE A 113 6.68 -0.38 -6.46
C PHE A 113 6.37 -1.79 -6.96
N PHE A 114 6.42 -1.99 -8.28
CA PHE A 114 6.13 -3.28 -8.88
C PHE A 114 7.38 -4.15 -8.95
N ILE A 115 7.24 -5.43 -8.54
CA ILE A 115 8.29 -6.44 -8.58
C ILE A 115 7.90 -7.60 -9.49
N ASP A 116 8.85 -8.07 -10.27
CA ASP A 116 8.73 -9.25 -11.12
C ASP A 116 9.29 -10.46 -10.34
N ASN A 117 8.40 -11.23 -9.73
CA ASN A 117 8.78 -12.35 -8.85
C ASN A 117 9.23 -13.61 -9.61
N GLU A 118 9.03 -13.66 -10.91
CA GLU A 118 9.39 -14.83 -11.71
C GLU A 118 10.87 -14.83 -12.11
N ASN A 119 11.46 -13.64 -12.19
CA ASN A 119 12.86 -13.48 -12.57
C ASN A 119 13.76 -13.35 -11.34
N LYS A 120 14.45 -14.43 -10.97
CA LYS A 120 15.34 -14.48 -9.80
C LYS A 120 16.43 -13.38 -9.82
N ASN A 121 16.99 -13.07 -10.98
CA ASN A 121 18.02 -12.04 -11.10
C ASN A 121 17.47 -10.64 -10.78
N LYS A 122 16.23 -10.37 -11.18
CA LYS A 122 15.55 -9.10 -10.90
C LYS A 122 15.13 -8.98 -9.43
N ILE A 123 14.87 -10.10 -8.74
CA ILE A 123 14.53 -10.07 -7.32
C ILE A 123 15.66 -9.45 -6.51
N VAL A 124 16.90 -9.83 -6.78
CA VAL A 124 18.09 -9.26 -6.10
C VAL A 124 18.19 -7.75 -6.35
N GLU A 125 17.97 -7.31 -7.58
CA GLU A 125 17.96 -5.89 -7.95
C GLU A 125 16.85 -5.13 -7.23
N TYR A 126 15.62 -5.66 -7.20
CA TYR A 126 14.50 -5.03 -6.51
C TYR A 126 14.73 -4.92 -5.01
N ASN A 127 15.27 -5.97 -4.38
CA ASN A 127 15.59 -5.95 -2.96
C ASN A 127 16.63 -4.87 -2.65
N TYR A 128 17.69 -4.77 -3.44
CA TYR A 128 18.69 -3.71 -3.31
C TYR A 128 18.07 -2.31 -3.47
N LEU A 129 17.20 -2.10 -4.46
CA LEU A 129 16.53 -0.82 -4.69
C LEU A 129 15.59 -0.43 -3.53
N ILE A 130 14.85 -1.41 -2.99
CA ILE A 130 13.97 -1.17 -1.83
C ILE A 130 14.80 -0.81 -0.60
N GLN A 131 15.88 -1.55 -0.31
CA GLN A 131 16.80 -1.24 0.79
C GLN A 131 17.38 0.16 0.67
N LYS A 132 17.89 0.52 -0.51
CA LYS A 132 18.42 1.86 -0.78
C LYS A 132 17.41 2.96 -0.52
N LYS A 133 16.14 2.72 -0.90
CA LYS A 133 15.05 3.67 -0.67
C LYS A 133 14.63 3.76 0.79
N LEU A 134 14.59 2.63 1.51
CA LEU A 134 14.36 2.59 2.96
C LEU A 134 15.44 3.38 3.70
N LYS A 135 16.71 3.19 3.36
CA LYS A 135 17.84 3.97 3.92
C LYS A 135 17.72 5.46 3.62
N ALA A 136 17.11 5.83 2.50
CA ALA A 136 16.81 7.22 2.13
C ALA A 136 15.53 7.78 2.79
N GLY A 137 14.90 7.05 3.73
CA GLY A 137 13.71 7.49 4.47
C GLY A 137 12.39 7.25 3.75
N GLU A 138 12.35 6.43 2.67
CA GLU A 138 11.09 6.02 2.05
C GLU A 138 10.45 4.88 2.83
N ASN A 139 9.14 4.97 3.06
CA ASN A 139 8.38 3.89 3.70
C ASN A 139 7.77 2.97 2.64
N PHE A 140 7.69 1.69 2.98
CA PHE A 140 7.05 0.68 2.13
C PHE A 140 6.08 -0.19 2.92
N ILE A 141 5.04 -0.68 2.22
CA ILE A 141 4.10 -1.68 2.73
C ILE A 141 4.21 -2.90 1.83
N ILE A 142 4.36 -4.07 2.44
CA ILE A 142 4.41 -5.34 1.73
C ILE A 142 3.43 -6.34 2.35
N PHE A 143 2.77 -7.12 1.48
CA PHE A 143 1.94 -8.27 1.83
C PHE A 143 2.67 -9.54 1.43
N PRO A 144 3.47 -10.15 2.31
CA PRO A 144 4.35 -11.27 1.93
C PRO A 144 3.61 -12.56 1.62
N GLU A 145 2.32 -12.65 1.93
CA GLU A 145 1.44 -13.74 1.47
C GLU A 145 1.33 -13.78 -0.06
N GLY A 146 1.49 -12.63 -0.72
CA GLY A 146 1.44 -12.48 -2.17
C GLY A 146 0.08 -12.71 -2.82
N THR A 147 -0.96 -12.90 -2.04
CA THR A 147 -2.37 -13.01 -2.43
C THR A 147 -3.25 -12.77 -1.21
N THR A 148 -4.52 -12.43 -1.43
CA THR A 148 -5.50 -12.30 -0.34
C THR A 148 -5.84 -13.65 0.29
N SER A 149 -6.14 -13.65 1.59
CA SER A 149 -6.65 -14.80 2.36
C SER A 149 -8.16 -14.69 2.54
N ASP A 150 -8.76 -15.70 3.16
CA ASP A 150 -10.17 -15.70 3.58
C ASP A 150 -10.40 -15.01 4.93
N GLY A 151 -9.34 -14.51 5.56
CA GLY A 151 -9.39 -13.84 6.87
C GLY A 151 -9.43 -14.77 8.08
N ASN A 152 -9.54 -16.09 7.88
CA ASN A 152 -9.56 -17.07 8.97
C ASN A 152 -8.15 -17.44 9.48
N GLY A 153 -7.12 -17.02 8.79
CA GLY A 153 -5.73 -17.26 9.15
C GLY A 153 -4.77 -16.48 8.27
N ILE A 154 -3.50 -16.52 8.63
CA ILE A 154 -2.41 -15.92 7.85
C ILE A 154 -1.81 -17.00 6.97
N LYS A 155 -1.70 -16.75 5.66
CA LYS A 155 -1.02 -17.63 4.74
C LYS A 155 0.50 -17.57 4.94
N ASN A 156 1.20 -18.61 4.50
CA ASN A 156 2.66 -18.66 4.58
C ASN A 156 3.29 -17.46 3.85
N PHE A 157 4.18 -16.76 4.53
CA PHE A 157 4.94 -15.68 3.98
C PHE A 157 5.99 -16.20 3.00
N LYS A 158 6.05 -15.58 1.82
CA LYS A 158 7.06 -15.89 0.81
C LYS A 158 8.39 -15.26 1.20
N SER A 159 9.40 -16.06 1.48
CA SER A 159 10.73 -15.59 1.89
C SER A 159 11.34 -14.62 0.87
N SER A 160 11.17 -14.88 -0.42
CA SER A 160 11.66 -14.00 -1.49
C SER A 160 11.11 -12.57 -1.44
N MET A 161 9.91 -12.38 -0.88
CA MET A 161 9.31 -11.05 -0.70
C MET A 161 9.86 -10.34 0.53
N LEU A 162 10.45 -11.07 1.47
CA LEU A 162 11.02 -10.54 2.70
C LEU A 162 12.53 -10.32 2.62
N GLU A 163 13.19 -10.74 1.57
CA GLU A 163 14.65 -10.57 1.41
C GLU A 163 15.09 -9.11 1.50
N CYS A 164 14.24 -8.18 1.06
CA CYS A 164 14.51 -6.75 1.23
C CYS A 164 14.56 -6.30 2.71
N ALA A 165 14.04 -7.10 3.63
CA ALA A 165 14.10 -6.86 5.08
C ALA A 165 15.42 -7.30 5.71
N PHE A 166 16.20 -8.16 5.03
CA PHE A 166 17.48 -8.64 5.51
C PHE A 166 18.58 -7.68 5.08
N ASP A 167 19.12 -6.95 6.05
CA ASP A 167 20.31 -6.13 5.89
C ASP A 167 21.37 -6.60 6.88
N ASN A 168 22.58 -6.89 6.40
CA ASN A 168 23.69 -7.37 7.23
C ASN A 168 24.03 -6.41 8.39
N ASN A 169 23.67 -5.13 8.25
CA ASN A 169 23.94 -4.09 9.26
C ASN A 169 22.77 -3.82 10.20
N ASN A 170 21.65 -4.57 10.09
CA ASN A 170 20.41 -4.36 10.87
C ASN A 170 19.89 -2.90 10.85
N GLU A 171 20.06 -2.20 9.72
CA GLU A 171 19.71 -0.79 9.60
C GLU A 171 18.27 -0.55 9.15
N ILE A 172 17.51 -1.60 8.76
CA ILE A 172 16.14 -1.47 8.25
C ILE A 172 15.15 -1.55 9.41
N ASN A 173 14.28 -0.53 9.49
CA ASN A 173 13.16 -0.55 10.43
C ASN A 173 12.03 -1.42 9.89
N ILE A 174 11.66 -2.47 10.59
CA ILE A 174 10.54 -3.35 10.26
C ILE A 174 9.43 -3.14 11.27
N GLN A 175 8.19 -2.93 10.79
CA GLN A 175 7.01 -2.87 11.64
C GLN A 175 5.96 -3.85 11.14
N PRO A 176 5.67 -4.92 11.87
CA PRO A 176 4.55 -5.80 11.55
C PRO A 176 3.22 -5.11 11.83
N ILE A 177 2.23 -5.40 10.98
CA ILE A 177 0.85 -4.93 11.10
C ILE A 177 -0.07 -6.13 10.97
N SER A 178 -1.00 -6.29 11.90
CA SER A 178 -2.09 -7.25 11.80
C SER A 178 -3.37 -6.56 11.39
N ILE A 179 -3.98 -7.03 10.30
CA ILE A 179 -5.27 -6.54 9.80
C ILE A 179 -6.32 -7.56 10.15
N CYS A 180 -7.38 -7.09 10.80
CA CYS A 180 -8.54 -7.90 11.17
C CYS A 180 -9.81 -7.12 10.86
N TYR A 181 -10.79 -7.79 10.27
CA TYR A 181 -12.10 -7.24 10.00
C TYR A 181 -13.08 -7.71 11.07
N SER A 182 -13.65 -6.79 11.84
CA SER A 182 -14.80 -7.09 12.68
C SER A 182 -16.05 -7.22 11.80
N LYS A 183 -17.06 -7.98 12.24
CA LYS A 183 -18.34 -8.12 11.51
C LYS A 183 -18.90 -6.72 11.20
N LEU A 184 -19.27 -6.52 9.95
CA LEU A 184 -20.10 -5.39 9.56
C LEU A 184 -21.46 -5.59 10.21
N ASN A 185 -21.84 -4.73 11.14
CA ASN A 185 -23.20 -4.65 11.67
C ASN A 185 -24.12 -3.94 10.67
#